data_f2b4367344aca65735c7161c7a353f9c
#
_entry.id   f2b4367344aca65735c7161c7a353f9c
#
_cell.length_a   1.000
_cell.length_b   1.000
_cell.length_c   1.000
_cell.angle_alpha   90.00
_cell.angle_beta   90.00
_cell.angle_gamma   90.00
#
_symmetry.space_group_name_H-M   'P 1'
#
loop_
_entity.id
_entity.type
_entity.pdbx_description
1 polymer ?
#
loop_
_entity_poly.entity_id
_entity_poly.type
_entity_poly.pdbx_seq_one_letter_code
_entity_poly.pdbx_strand_id
1 'polypeptide(L)'
;MMVRPRAWAWLVLLCGMVATVPAVAGAQTPPHSFVAGHGQFLLDGKPFQVISGEMHYARIPRACWRDRLRMAKAMGLNAITTYVFWNWHEPEPGVYDFSGNRDVAEFVREAQREGLYVILRPGPYSCAEWDFGGFPAWLLKDPTMVVRSRDPKFLAAARAWLLRLGKELAPLQIGNGRPIIAVQVENEYGSYGDDHAYMEDIRRMLVDAGFTKAQLYTADGAKQVPRGSLPELPAVINFGPGEAQKSFATLKQLRQDGPMMSGEYWDGWFDHWGAPHTADDADQQAKDLDWMLRQGYSVSIYMFHGGTSFGWMNGANSNGKNYEPDVTSYDYNAPLDESGRPTPKYYRFREIIAKDTGVTPPPVPAVPPTMTAPTMLLAEGISLWKTLPAPTHSEQLLSMEALNQAYGYILYRTQLDGPVTGDLVIDTLHDYAQVYINGKLAGTMDRRLGQHELPLKIAAHHARLDILVENTGRVNFGPALPGEHAGIVGRVRLAGKPLMGWDIYPLPMLTPGDLRYSKQPCDGPCFYRATFTVTTTPKDTFLNTSALTKGEVWLNGRALGRFWNVGPQKTLYVPAPWLKPGRNEVVVFDLKGKSGQKIEGLDHPVLHAAVLRSPAE
;
A
#
# COMPACT_ATOMS: atom_id res chain seq x y z
N MET A 1 -41.94 -84.08 -3.16
CA MET A 1 -41.53 -84.14 -4.56
C MET A 1 -41.91 -82.81 -5.21
N MET A 2 -41.03 -81.85 -5.19
CA MET A 2 -41.24 -80.51 -5.81
C MET A 2 -39.92 -80.01 -6.36
N VAL A 3 -39.87 -79.87 -7.67
CA VAL A 3 -38.74 -79.46 -8.48
C VAL A 3 -38.67 -77.93 -8.43
N ARG A 4 -37.49 -77.35 -8.07
CA ARG A 4 -37.20 -75.89 -8.21
C ARG A 4 -36.52 -75.64 -9.56
N PRO A 5 -36.87 -74.57 -10.31
CA PRO A 5 -36.12 -74.13 -11.47
C PRO A 5 -34.97 -73.21 -11.12
N ARG A 6 -33.85 -73.43 -11.80
CA ARG A 6 -32.65 -72.56 -11.74
C ARG A 6 -32.86 -71.33 -12.61
N ALA A 7 -32.61 -70.11 -11.98
CA ALA A 7 -32.54 -68.88 -12.73
C ALA A 7 -31.10 -68.65 -13.22
N TRP A 8 -30.94 -68.35 -14.50
CA TRP A 8 -29.69 -67.94 -15.14
C TRP A 8 -29.57 -66.44 -15.06
N ALA A 9 -28.50 -65.93 -14.39
CA ALA A 9 -28.17 -64.53 -14.39
C ALA A 9 -27.22 -64.21 -15.55
N TRP A 10 -27.67 -63.33 -16.44
CA TRP A 10 -26.83 -62.75 -17.49
C TRP A 10 -26.04 -61.59 -16.93
N LEU A 11 -24.68 -61.64 -16.90
CA LEU A 11 -23.78 -60.55 -16.58
C LEU A 11 -23.59 -59.72 -17.85
N VAL A 12 -24.12 -58.49 -17.86
CA VAL A 12 -23.83 -57.50 -18.90
C VAL A 12 -22.60 -56.74 -18.49
N LEU A 13 -21.48 -56.97 -19.17
CA LEU A 13 -20.27 -56.19 -19.06
C LEU A 13 -20.50 -54.84 -19.78
N LEU A 14 -20.71 -53.74 -19.03
CA LEU A 14 -20.61 -52.36 -19.57
C LEU A 14 -19.13 -51.98 -19.63
N CYS A 15 -18.52 -52.02 -20.83
CA CYS A 15 -17.25 -51.34 -21.11
C CYS A 15 -17.49 -49.84 -21.16
N GLY A 16 -17.21 -49.15 -20.04
CA GLY A 16 -17.15 -47.68 -20.01
C GLY A 16 -15.93 -47.19 -20.79
N MET A 17 -16.13 -46.63 -21.98
CA MET A 17 -15.08 -45.82 -22.63
C MET A 17 -14.89 -44.53 -21.83
N VAL A 18 -13.80 -44.43 -21.06
CA VAL A 18 -13.31 -43.18 -20.51
C VAL A 18 -12.70 -42.41 -21.67
N ALA A 19 -13.44 -41.43 -22.20
CA ALA A 19 -12.89 -40.46 -23.13
C ALA A 19 -11.94 -39.55 -22.34
N THR A 20 -10.64 -39.79 -22.48
CA THR A 20 -9.60 -38.83 -22.03
C THR A 20 -9.68 -37.61 -22.92
N VAL A 21 -10.26 -36.53 -22.41
CA VAL A 21 -10.16 -35.21 -23.03
C VAL A 21 -8.68 -34.80 -22.95
N PRO A 22 -7.97 -34.59 -24.08
CA PRO A 22 -6.61 -34.10 -24.02
C PRO A 22 -6.64 -32.70 -23.38
N ALA A 23 -5.90 -32.51 -22.30
CA ALA A 23 -5.62 -31.19 -21.77
C ALA A 23 -4.96 -30.36 -22.89
N VAL A 24 -5.65 -29.35 -23.37
CA VAL A 24 -5.07 -28.40 -24.32
C VAL A 24 -3.91 -27.72 -23.57
N ALA A 25 -2.70 -28.22 -23.81
CA ALA A 25 -1.50 -27.53 -23.40
C ALA A 25 -1.55 -26.15 -24.07
N GLY A 26 -1.75 -25.09 -23.27
CA GLY A 26 -1.79 -23.74 -23.79
C GLY A 26 -0.54 -23.48 -24.63
N ALA A 27 -0.73 -23.09 -25.88
CA ALA A 27 0.36 -22.79 -26.79
C ALA A 27 1.31 -21.79 -26.11
N GLN A 28 2.56 -22.20 -25.91
CA GLN A 28 3.58 -21.31 -25.35
C GLN A 28 3.81 -20.19 -26.37
N THR A 29 3.59 -18.94 -25.94
CA THR A 29 3.97 -17.78 -26.75
C THR A 29 5.46 -17.86 -27.01
N PRO A 30 5.92 -17.64 -28.25
CA PRO A 30 7.35 -17.67 -28.56
C PRO A 30 8.11 -16.64 -27.72
N PRO A 31 9.40 -16.87 -27.42
CA PRO A 31 10.24 -15.89 -26.78
C PRO A 31 10.31 -14.60 -27.61
N HIS A 32 10.26 -13.45 -26.94
CA HIS A 32 10.45 -12.13 -27.52
C HIS A 32 11.65 -11.44 -26.89
N SER A 33 12.19 -10.42 -27.55
CA SER A 33 13.25 -9.57 -27.02
C SER A 33 12.72 -8.16 -26.76
N PHE A 34 13.06 -7.58 -25.62
CA PHE A 34 12.82 -6.18 -25.32
C PHE A 34 14.09 -5.58 -24.76
N VAL A 35 14.64 -4.59 -25.45
CA VAL A 35 15.94 -3.99 -25.14
C VAL A 35 15.94 -2.48 -25.38
N ALA A 36 16.82 -1.78 -24.66
CA ALA A 36 17.16 -0.40 -24.98
C ALA A 36 17.99 -0.37 -26.25
N GLY A 37 17.55 0.42 -27.23
CA GLY A 37 18.28 0.74 -28.45
C GLY A 37 18.74 2.20 -28.43
N HIS A 38 19.28 2.68 -29.57
CA HIS A 38 19.65 4.08 -29.71
C HIS A 38 18.40 4.98 -29.70
N GLY A 39 18.23 5.75 -28.62
CA GLY A 39 17.16 6.73 -28.45
C GLY A 39 15.76 6.15 -28.17
N GLN A 40 15.56 4.84 -28.21
CA GLN A 40 14.23 4.21 -28.09
C GLN A 40 14.33 2.79 -27.57
N PHE A 41 13.21 2.22 -27.10
CA PHE A 41 13.11 0.79 -26.84
C PHE A 41 12.81 0.02 -28.12
N LEU A 42 13.29 -1.22 -28.18
CA LEU A 42 13.06 -2.15 -29.28
C LEU A 42 12.36 -3.41 -28.75
N LEU A 43 11.24 -3.79 -29.38
CA LEU A 43 10.58 -5.07 -29.22
C LEU A 43 10.82 -5.90 -30.49
N ASP A 44 11.51 -7.04 -30.34
CA ASP A 44 11.93 -7.89 -31.47
C ASP A 44 12.66 -7.10 -32.59
N GLY A 45 13.54 -6.19 -32.15
CA GLY A 45 14.32 -5.33 -33.04
C GLY A 45 13.57 -4.17 -33.70
N LYS A 46 12.26 -4.02 -33.40
CA LYS A 46 11.43 -2.92 -33.94
C LYS A 46 11.21 -1.85 -32.88
N PRO A 47 11.15 -0.55 -33.28
CA PRO A 47 10.80 0.53 -32.36
C PRO A 47 9.51 0.24 -31.60
N PHE A 48 9.55 0.44 -30.25
CA PHE A 48 8.42 0.22 -29.38
C PHE A 48 8.31 1.36 -28.36
N GLN A 49 7.26 2.17 -28.51
CA GLN A 49 6.92 3.20 -27.53
C GLN A 49 6.12 2.58 -26.40
N VAL A 50 6.65 2.62 -25.18
CA VAL A 50 5.94 2.16 -23.98
C VAL A 50 4.95 3.24 -23.55
N ILE A 51 3.68 2.87 -23.46
CA ILE A 51 2.61 3.69 -22.87
C ILE A 51 2.03 2.87 -21.73
N SER A 52 2.54 3.12 -20.53
CA SER A 52 2.22 2.36 -19.32
C SER A 52 1.42 3.20 -18.34
N GLY A 53 0.70 2.52 -17.45
CA GLY A 53 0.10 3.13 -16.27
C GLY A 53 0.39 2.30 -15.05
N GLU A 54 0.73 2.96 -13.95
CA GLU A 54 1.04 2.28 -12.71
C GLU A 54 -0.22 1.97 -11.92
N MET A 55 -0.31 0.72 -11.46
CA MET A 55 -1.33 0.24 -10.52
C MET A 55 -0.71 -0.81 -9.59
N HIS A 56 -0.97 -0.67 -8.30
CA HIS A 56 -0.42 -1.58 -7.30
C HIS A 56 -1.43 -2.68 -6.97
N TYR A 57 -1.15 -3.93 -7.38
CA TYR A 57 -2.05 -5.07 -7.11
C TYR A 57 -2.41 -5.21 -5.62
N ALA A 58 -1.53 -4.82 -4.70
CA ALA A 58 -1.75 -4.86 -3.25
C ALA A 58 -2.85 -3.88 -2.79
N ARG A 59 -3.07 -2.78 -3.52
CA ARG A 59 -4.11 -1.76 -3.26
C ARG A 59 -5.45 -2.07 -3.93
N ILE A 60 -5.53 -3.17 -4.67
CA ILE A 60 -6.71 -3.56 -5.46
C ILE A 60 -7.15 -4.95 -5.01
N PRO A 61 -8.40 -5.18 -4.64
CA PRO A 61 -8.89 -6.53 -4.36
C PRO A 61 -8.66 -7.46 -5.56
N ARG A 62 -8.16 -8.67 -5.32
CA ARG A 62 -7.84 -9.64 -6.39
C ARG A 62 -8.96 -9.80 -7.42
N ALA A 63 -10.21 -9.88 -6.95
CA ALA A 63 -11.37 -10.05 -7.84
C ALA A 63 -11.59 -8.85 -8.78
N CYS A 64 -10.95 -7.71 -8.52
CA CYS A 64 -11.04 -6.49 -9.33
C CYS A 64 -9.85 -6.30 -10.29
N TRP A 65 -8.77 -7.10 -10.18
CA TRP A 65 -7.57 -6.92 -10.99
C TRP A 65 -7.86 -6.89 -12.49
N ARG A 66 -8.60 -7.88 -12.96
CA ARG A 66 -8.93 -8.01 -14.38
C ARG A 66 -9.71 -6.81 -14.92
N ASP A 67 -10.64 -6.29 -14.15
CA ASP A 67 -11.43 -5.12 -14.57
C ASP A 67 -10.54 -3.88 -14.69
N ARG A 68 -9.59 -3.67 -13.77
CA ARG A 68 -8.64 -2.56 -13.83
C ARG A 68 -7.68 -2.70 -15.03
N LEU A 69 -7.21 -3.92 -15.32
CA LEU A 69 -6.37 -4.22 -16.48
C LEU A 69 -7.13 -3.96 -17.80
N ARG A 70 -8.41 -4.32 -17.88
CA ARG A 70 -9.27 -3.99 -19.03
C ARG A 70 -9.47 -2.49 -19.20
N MET A 71 -9.63 -1.75 -18.09
CA MET A 71 -9.70 -0.29 -18.12
C MET A 71 -8.39 0.31 -18.64
N ALA A 72 -7.22 -0.23 -18.23
CA ALA A 72 -5.93 0.19 -18.75
C ALA A 72 -5.82 -0.04 -20.26
N LYS A 73 -6.19 -1.24 -20.72
CA LYS A 73 -6.22 -1.55 -22.16
C LYS A 73 -7.19 -0.65 -22.93
N ALA A 74 -8.36 -0.36 -22.35
CA ALA A 74 -9.35 0.52 -22.96
C ALA A 74 -8.93 1.99 -22.94
N MET A 75 -8.06 2.44 -22.04
CA MET A 75 -7.46 3.78 -22.14
C MET A 75 -6.41 3.88 -23.27
N GLY A 76 -5.95 2.73 -23.79
CA GLY A 76 -4.95 2.69 -24.87
C GLY A 76 -3.54 2.32 -24.38
N LEU A 77 -3.39 1.92 -23.13
CA LEU A 77 -2.10 1.47 -22.61
C LEU A 77 -1.67 0.15 -23.26
N ASN A 78 -0.38 -0.01 -23.50
CA ASN A 78 0.23 -1.26 -23.98
C ASN A 78 1.00 -2.01 -22.88
N ALA A 79 1.24 -1.36 -21.75
CA ALA A 79 1.87 -1.94 -20.57
C ALA A 79 1.21 -1.45 -19.28
N ILE A 80 1.44 -2.17 -18.19
CA ILE A 80 1.20 -1.68 -16.83
C ILE A 80 2.51 -1.74 -16.05
N THR A 81 2.64 -0.85 -15.06
CA THR A 81 3.75 -0.84 -14.12
C THR A 81 3.24 -1.21 -12.73
N THR A 82 4.01 -1.97 -11.95
CA THR A 82 3.63 -2.29 -10.57
C THR A 82 4.84 -2.49 -9.67
N TYR A 83 4.74 -1.95 -8.45
CA TYR A 83 5.64 -2.31 -7.36
C TYR A 83 5.33 -3.68 -6.79
N VAL A 84 6.34 -4.29 -6.14
CA VAL A 84 6.19 -5.44 -5.26
C VAL A 84 6.68 -5.04 -3.87
N PHE A 85 5.75 -4.90 -2.94
CA PHE A 85 6.07 -4.45 -1.58
C PHE A 85 6.59 -5.61 -0.74
N TRP A 86 7.80 -5.51 -0.25
CA TRP A 86 8.46 -6.56 0.52
C TRP A 86 7.70 -6.91 1.81
N ASN A 87 7.29 -5.91 2.60
CA ASN A 87 6.52 -6.11 3.84
C ASN A 87 5.15 -6.79 3.63
N TRP A 88 4.57 -6.67 2.42
CA TRP A 88 3.31 -7.31 2.06
C TRP A 88 3.46 -8.81 1.90
N HIS A 89 4.63 -9.26 1.45
CA HIS A 89 4.93 -10.67 1.16
C HIS A 89 5.72 -11.37 2.27
N GLU A 90 6.52 -10.66 3.04
CA GLU A 90 7.34 -11.20 4.13
C GLU A 90 7.05 -10.43 5.43
N PRO A 91 5.87 -10.67 6.07
CA PRO A 91 5.48 -10.00 7.30
C PRO A 91 6.40 -10.36 8.49
N GLU A 92 7.00 -11.54 8.46
CA GLU A 92 7.98 -12.03 9.43
C GLU A 92 9.20 -12.61 8.71
N PRO A 93 10.41 -12.55 9.28
CA PRO A 93 11.62 -13.03 8.61
C PRO A 93 11.49 -14.47 8.14
N GLY A 94 11.63 -14.71 6.83
CA GLY A 94 11.55 -16.02 6.21
C GLY A 94 10.13 -16.57 6.02
N VAL A 95 9.08 -15.87 6.44
CA VAL A 95 7.69 -16.25 6.25
C VAL A 95 7.11 -15.51 5.05
N TYR A 96 7.00 -16.21 3.93
CA TYR A 96 6.56 -15.62 2.67
C TYR A 96 5.14 -16.03 2.31
N ASP A 97 4.34 -15.06 1.84
CA ASP A 97 3.00 -15.29 1.33
C ASP A 97 2.82 -14.69 -0.08
N PHE A 98 2.51 -15.56 -1.05
CA PHE A 98 2.20 -15.21 -2.44
C PHE A 98 0.81 -15.72 -2.81
N SER A 99 -0.13 -15.81 -1.88
CA SER A 99 -1.48 -16.29 -2.08
C SER A 99 -2.52 -15.17 -2.04
N GLY A 100 -3.74 -15.43 -2.54
CA GLY A 100 -4.85 -14.49 -2.48
C GLY A 100 -4.51 -13.13 -3.11
N ASN A 101 -4.67 -12.05 -2.36
CA ASN A 101 -4.30 -10.69 -2.80
C ASN A 101 -2.77 -10.47 -2.92
N ARG A 102 -1.96 -11.43 -2.44
CA ARG A 102 -0.50 -11.41 -2.55
C ARG A 102 0.04 -12.19 -3.75
N ASP A 103 -0.82 -12.77 -4.59
CA ASP A 103 -0.42 -13.55 -5.78
C ASP A 103 -0.05 -12.62 -6.95
N VAL A 104 1.10 -11.95 -6.81
CA VAL A 104 1.62 -11.03 -7.84
C VAL A 104 1.89 -11.75 -9.16
N ALA A 105 2.26 -13.02 -9.12
CA ALA A 105 2.48 -13.80 -10.34
C ALA A 105 1.19 -13.97 -11.14
N GLU A 106 0.04 -14.17 -10.49
CA GLU A 106 -1.24 -14.23 -11.16
C GLU A 106 -1.68 -12.86 -11.70
N PHE A 107 -1.41 -11.76 -10.97
CA PHE A 107 -1.65 -10.42 -11.49
C PHE A 107 -0.89 -10.17 -12.81
N VAL A 108 0.38 -10.58 -12.86
CA VAL A 108 1.20 -10.50 -14.08
C VAL A 108 0.62 -11.37 -15.22
N ARG A 109 0.14 -12.57 -14.90
CA ARG A 109 -0.51 -13.44 -15.91
C ARG A 109 -1.84 -12.85 -16.41
N GLU A 110 -2.61 -12.21 -15.53
CA GLU A 110 -3.84 -11.52 -15.94
C GLU A 110 -3.55 -10.34 -16.87
N ALA A 111 -2.50 -9.57 -16.62
CA ALA A 111 -2.05 -8.53 -17.53
C ALA A 111 -1.74 -9.11 -18.94
N GLN A 112 -1.06 -10.25 -19.00
CA GLN A 112 -0.81 -10.94 -20.28
C GLN A 112 -2.11 -11.37 -20.99
N ARG A 113 -3.09 -11.89 -20.25
CA ARG A 113 -4.40 -12.28 -20.83
C ARG A 113 -5.16 -11.12 -21.45
N GLU A 114 -5.01 -9.92 -20.86
CA GLU A 114 -5.60 -8.69 -21.40
C GLU A 114 -4.71 -8.02 -22.47
N GLY A 115 -3.60 -8.65 -22.87
CA GLY A 115 -2.70 -8.15 -23.91
C GLY A 115 -1.88 -6.94 -23.49
N LEU A 116 -1.48 -6.89 -22.20
CA LEU A 116 -0.63 -5.87 -21.62
C LEU A 116 0.74 -6.45 -21.28
N TYR A 117 1.81 -5.71 -21.58
CA TYR A 117 3.12 -5.96 -21.03
C TYR A 117 3.20 -5.48 -19.57
N VAL A 118 4.27 -5.87 -18.85
CA VAL A 118 4.48 -5.51 -17.46
C VAL A 118 5.87 -4.93 -17.26
N ILE A 119 5.94 -3.77 -16.62
CA ILE A 119 7.14 -3.20 -16.04
C ILE A 119 7.11 -3.53 -14.55
N LEU A 120 8.10 -4.29 -14.10
CA LEU A 120 8.18 -4.75 -12.72
C LEU A 120 9.11 -3.86 -11.90
N ARG A 121 8.66 -3.46 -10.71
CA ARG A 121 9.43 -2.66 -9.75
C ARG A 121 9.57 -3.45 -8.45
N PRO A 122 10.58 -4.38 -8.37
CA PRO A 122 10.67 -5.37 -7.28
C PRO A 122 11.28 -4.84 -5.98
N GLY A 123 11.73 -3.60 -5.97
CA GLY A 123 12.44 -3.00 -4.85
C GLY A 123 13.92 -3.39 -4.78
N PRO A 124 14.49 -3.57 -3.55
CA PRO A 124 13.84 -3.87 -2.26
C PRO A 124 13.06 -2.70 -1.62
N TYR A 125 13.34 -1.46 -1.99
CA TYR A 125 12.63 -0.26 -1.58
C TYR A 125 11.65 0.20 -2.68
N SER A 126 10.45 0.60 -2.29
CA SER A 126 9.37 0.98 -3.22
C SER A 126 8.91 2.43 -3.09
N CYS A 127 9.00 3.07 -1.92
CA CYS A 127 8.35 4.35 -1.62
C CYS A 127 6.83 4.25 -1.60
N ALA A 128 6.16 4.84 -2.60
CA ALA A 128 4.74 4.65 -2.95
C ALA A 128 3.74 4.98 -1.84
N GLU A 129 4.06 5.86 -0.90
CA GLU A 129 3.23 6.20 0.28
C GLU A 129 2.70 4.94 0.98
N TRP A 130 3.55 3.91 0.98
CA TRP A 130 3.34 2.63 1.63
C TRP A 130 4.20 2.54 2.90
N ASP A 131 3.68 1.94 3.97
CA ASP A 131 4.38 1.88 5.25
C ASP A 131 5.85 1.47 5.09
N PHE A 132 6.75 2.29 5.63
CA PHE A 132 8.20 2.13 5.58
C PHE A 132 8.77 1.98 4.14
N GLY A 133 8.09 2.54 3.14
CA GLY A 133 8.48 2.42 1.73
C GLY A 133 8.50 1.00 1.20
N GLY A 134 7.70 0.11 1.79
CA GLY A 134 7.61 -1.30 1.45
C GLY A 134 8.58 -2.20 2.21
N PHE A 135 9.47 -1.67 3.02
CA PHE A 135 10.34 -2.47 3.88
C PHE A 135 9.55 -3.14 5.01
N PRO A 136 9.87 -4.39 5.38
CA PRO A 136 9.29 -5.00 6.57
C PRO A 136 9.80 -4.34 7.85
N ALA A 137 8.90 -4.07 8.79
CA ALA A 137 9.21 -3.43 10.07
C ALA A 137 10.25 -4.22 10.89
N TRP A 138 10.32 -5.55 10.72
CA TRP A 138 11.29 -6.38 11.43
C TRP A 138 12.76 -6.05 11.09
N LEU A 139 13.06 -5.35 9.99
CA LEU A 139 14.40 -4.82 9.71
C LEU A 139 14.85 -3.82 10.79
N LEU A 140 13.91 -3.08 11.39
CA LEU A 140 14.19 -2.14 12.47
C LEU A 140 14.39 -2.81 13.84
N LYS A 141 14.18 -4.13 13.96
CA LYS A 141 14.41 -4.85 15.24
C LYS A 141 15.87 -4.79 15.67
N ASP A 142 16.80 -4.79 14.73
CA ASP A 142 18.22 -4.53 14.99
C ASP A 142 18.50 -3.03 14.80
N PRO A 143 18.68 -2.25 15.88
CA PRO A 143 18.87 -0.81 15.79
C PRO A 143 20.21 -0.40 15.14
N THR A 144 21.08 -1.36 14.84
CA THR A 144 22.36 -1.12 14.14
C THR A 144 22.27 -1.35 12.64
N MET A 145 21.16 -1.90 12.14
CA MET A 145 20.95 -2.13 10.71
C MET A 145 20.65 -0.81 9.99
N VAL A 146 21.37 -0.56 8.92
CA VAL A 146 21.15 0.63 8.07
C VAL A 146 20.56 0.19 6.74
N VAL A 147 19.28 0.47 6.54
CA VAL A 147 18.57 0.17 5.29
C VAL A 147 19.10 1.02 4.12
N ARG A 148 18.91 0.57 2.88
CA ARG A 148 19.35 1.23 1.65
C ARG A 148 20.85 1.57 1.66
N SER A 149 21.67 0.67 2.21
CA SER A 149 23.12 0.85 2.30
C SER A 149 23.84 -0.49 2.10
N ARG A 150 25.16 -0.45 2.09
CA ARG A 150 26.00 -1.65 2.06
C ARG A 150 26.20 -2.31 3.43
N ASP A 151 25.30 -2.04 4.39
CA ASP A 151 25.24 -2.80 5.63
C ASP A 151 25.08 -4.30 5.32
N PRO A 152 25.97 -5.18 5.78
CA PRO A 152 25.94 -6.60 5.42
C PRO A 152 24.68 -7.31 5.89
N LYS A 153 24.04 -6.87 6.99
CA LYS A 153 22.79 -7.43 7.48
C LYS A 153 21.63 -7.07 6.55
N PHE A 154 21.57 -5.79 6.14
CA PHE A 154 20.57 -5.33 5.19
C PHE A 154 20.74 -6.02 3.82
N LEU A 155 21.97 -6.07 3.28
CA LEU A 155 22.24 -6.75 2.01
C LEU A 155 21.88 -8.24 2.05
N ALA A 156 22.13 -8.92 3.19
CA ALA A 156 21.75 -10.32 3.35
C ALA A 156 20.22 -10.50 3.33
N ALA A 157 19.47 -9.65 4.02
CA ALA A 157 18.01 -9.68 4.04
C ALA A 157 17.43 -9.35 2.66
N ALA A 158 17.89 -8.28 2.00
CA ALA A 158 17.48 -7.88 0.66
C ALA A 158 17.76 -8.98 -0.38
N ARG A 159 18.92 -9.64 -0.29
CA ARG A 159 19.27 -10.78 -1.15
C ARG A 159 18.31 -11.95 -0.96
N ALA A 160 17.99 -12.32 0.28
CA ALA A 160 17.05 -13.40 0.58
C ALA A 160 15.68 -13.12 -0.01
N TRP A 161 15.18 -11.89 0.14
CA TRP A 161 13.93 -11.42 -0.44
C TRP A 161 13.94 -11.50 -1.96
N LEU A 162 14.91 -10.87 -2.64
CA LEU A 162 14.95 -10.82 -4.10
C LEU A 162 15.11 -12.22 -4.72
N LEU A 163 15.92 -13.10 -4.12
CA LEU A 163 16.03 -14.50 -4.55
C LEU A 163 14.70 -15.26 -4.38
N ARG A 164 13.96 -14.99 -3.29
CA ARG A 164 12.63 -15.61 -3.09
C ARG A 164 11.63 -15.10 -4.11
N LEU A 165 11.60 -13.79 -4.35
CA LEU A 165 10.73 -13.15 -5.33
C LEU A 165 11.04 -13.63 -6.76
N GLY A 166 12.32 -13.82 -7.09
CA GLY A 166 12.75 -14.33 -8.39
C GLY A 166 12.15 -15.69 -8.73
N LYS A 167 11.91 -16.57 -7.75
CA LYS A 167 11.24 -17.86 -7.98
C LYS A 167 9.82 -17.70 -8.50
N GLU A 168 9.11 -16.64 -8.08
CA GLU A 168 7.74 -16.37 -8.51
C GLU A 168 7.70 -15.65 -9.88
N LEU A 169 8.59 -14.70 -10.12
CA LEU A 169 8.44 -13.73 -11.22
C LEU A 169 9.46 -13.89 -12.34
N ALA A 170 10.67 -14.40 -12.10
CA ALA A 170 11.66 -14.57 -13.16
C ALA A 170 11.21 -15.49 -14.31
N PRO A 171 10.37 -16.51 -14.09
CA PRO A 171 9.78 -17.29 -15.21
C PRO A 171 8.84 -16.47 -16.11
N LEU A 172 8.34 -15.31 -15.63
CA LEU A 172 7.34 -14.49 -16.33
C LEU A 172 7.94 -13.40 -17.22
N GLN A 173 9.25 -13.43 -17.51
CA GLN A 173 9.95 -12.47 -18.36
C GLN A 173 9.68 -12.68 -19.85
N ILE A 174 9.82 -11.62 -20.63
CA ILE A 174 9.56 -11.54 -22.08
C ILE A 174 10.37 -12.56 -22.88
N GLY A 175 11.63 -12.78 -22.50
CA GLY A 175 12.47 -13.81 -23.13
C GLY A 175 12.03 -15.24 -22.88
N ASN A 176 11.00 -15.46 -22.07
CA ASN A 176 10.30 -16.73 -21.87
C ASN A 176 8.90 -16.76 -22.53
N GLY A 177 8.58 -15.77 -23.38
CA GLY A 177 7.25 -15.60 -23.98
C GLY A 177 6.19 -15.11 -22.97
N ARG A 178 6.61 -14.33 -21.95
CA ARG A 178 5.76 -13.81 -20.88
C ARG A 178 5.80 -12.29 -20.84
N PRO A 179 4.94 -11.61 -20.05
CA PRO A 179 4.69 -10.19 -20.25
C PRO A 179 5.72 -9.25 -19.60
N ILE A 180 6.61 -9.69 -18.69
CA ILE A 180 7.55 -8.78 -18.02
C ILE A 180 8.64 -8.34 -19.02
N ILE A 181 8.55 -7.09 -19.47
CA ILE A 181 9.48 -6.49 -20.45
C ILE A 181 10.67 -5.80 -19.78
N ALA A 182 10.45 -5.16 -18.61
CA ALA A 182 11.47 -4.42 -17.91
C ALA A 182 11.38 -4.64 -16.40
N VAL A 183 12.53 -4.52 -15.71
CA VAL A 183 12.67 -4.69 -14.26
C VAL A 183 13.52 -3.56 -13.70
N GLN A 184 12.98 -2.80 -12.77
CA GLN A 184 13.67 -1.69 -12.12
C GLN A 184 14.68 -2.19 -11.08
N VAL A 185 15.82 -1.52 -11.01
CA VAL A 185 16.84 -1.72 -9.98
C VAL A 185 16.66 -0.63 -8.93
N GLU A 186 16.29 -1.01 -7.71
CA GLU A 186 16.01 -0.09 -6.60
C GLU A 186 14.85 0.90 -6.92
N ASN A 187 14.75 2.03 -6.26
CA ASN A 187 13.84 3.13 -6.59
C ASN A 187 14.37 4.48 -6.10
N GLU A 188 14.52 5.43 -7.01
CA GLU A 188 14.90 6.82 -6.72
C GLU A 188 16.08 6.95 -5.75
N TYR A 189 17.07 6.07 -5.90
CA TYR A 189 18.20 6.02 -4.98
C TYR A 189 18.98 7.33 -4.96
N GLY A 190 19.04 8.05 -6.07
CA GLY A 190 19.71 9.34 -6.17
C GLY A 190 19.14 10.45 -5.28
N SER A 191 17.90 10.31 -4.82
CA SER A 191 17.29 11.20 -3.82
C SER A 191 17.69 10.85 -2.38
N TYR A 192 18.16 9.62 -2.14
CA TYR A 192 18.54 9.09 -0.84
C TYR A 192 20.06 9.04 -0.63
N GLY A 193 20.81 8.58 -1.64
CA GLY A 193 22.25 8.36 -1.58
C GLY A 193 22.94 8.55 -2.92
N ASP A 194 24.21 8.14 -2.98
CA ASP A 194 25.07 8.17 -4.17
C ASP A 194 26.07 7.00 -4.19
N ASP A 195 25.81 5.93 -3.41
CA ASP A 195 26.64 4.74 -3.39
C ASP A 195 26.33 3.82 -4.58
N HIS A 196 27.04 4.03 -5.70
CA HIS A 196 26.91 3.21 -6.91
C HIS A 196 27.27 1.73 -6.65
N ALA A 197 28.12 1.43 -5.66
CA ALA A 197 28.43 0.05 -5.32
C ALA A 197 27.22 -0.65 -4.65
N TYR A 198 26.42 0.08 -3.87
CA TYR A 198 25.14 -0.43 -3.38
C TYR A 198 24.17 -0.73 -4.54
N MET A 199 24.02 0.20 -5.48
CA MET A 199 23.17 0.00 -6.66
C MET A 199 23.60 -1.22 -7.49
N GLU A 200 24.91 -1.41 -7.63
CA GLU A 200 25.48 -2.58 -8.32
C GLU A 200 25.23 -3.88 -7.52
N ASP A 201 25.27 -3.84 -6.17
CA ASP A 201 24.91 -4.98 -5.34
C ASP A 201 23.44 -5.38 -5.58
N ILE A 202 22.50 -4.42 -5.62
CA ILE A 202 21.09 -4.70 -5.91
C ILE A 202 20.91 -5.24 -7.34
N ARG A 203 21.57 -4.64 -8.34
CA ARG A 203 21.54 -5.16 -9.72
C ARG A 203 21.99 -6.61 -9.80
N ARG A 204 23.10 -6.96 -9.14
CA ARG A 204 23.61 -8.34 -9.09
C ARG A 204 22.62 -9.29 -8.43
N MET A 205 21.99 -8.88 -7.32
CA MET A 205 20.97 -9.69 -6.66
C MET A 205 19.77 -9.98 -7.57
N LEU A 206 19.33 -9.02 -8.40
CA LEU A 206 18.28 -9.25 -9.39
C LEU A 206 18.72 -10.24 -10.49
N VAL A 207 19.94 -10.11 -10.98
CA VAL A 207 20.51 -11.08 -11.94
C VAL A 207 20.57 -12.49 -11.33
N ASP A 208 21.06 -12.61 -10.11
CA ASP A 208 21.14 -13.87 -9.36
C ASP A 208 19.74 -14.46 -9.08
N ALA A 209 18.74 -13.61 -8.92
CA ALA A 209 17.33 -14.00 -8.77
C ALA A 209 16.69 -14.46 -10.09
N GLY A 210 17.42 -14.38 -11.22
CA GLY A 210 17.01 -14.86 -12.53
C GLY A 210 16.39 -13.80 -13.43
N PHE A 211 16.42 -12.50 -13.08
CA PHE A 211 15.95 -11.43 -13.96
C PHE A 211 17.01 -11.08 -15.04
N THR A 212 17.15 -11.97 -16.00
CA THR A 212 18.17 -11.91 -17.08
C THR A 212 17.57 -11.86 -18.49
N LYS A 213 16.23 -11.90 -18.60
CA LYS A 213 15.50 -11.98 -19.86
C LYS A 213 14.48 -10.86 -20.05
N ALA A 214 14.60 -9.81 -19.24
CA ALA A 214 13.90 -8.54 -19.33
C ALA A 214 14.94 -7.41 -19.23
N GLN A 215 14.62 -6.21 -19.70
CA GLN A 215 15.51 -5.06 -19.62
C GLN A 215 15.60 -4.56 -18.16
N LEU A 216 16.80 -4.58 -17.56
CA LEU A 216 17.04 -3.86 -16.31
C LEU A 216 17.19 -2.36 -16.56
N TYR A 217 16.68 -1.52 -15.65
CA TYR A 217 16.77 -0.06 -15.76
C TYR A 217 16.77 0.60 -14.38
N THR A 218 17.16 1.88 -14.30
CA THR A 218 17.07 2.71 -13.08
C THR A 218 16.10 3.87 -13.30
N ALA A 219 15.47 4.37 -12.23
CA ALA A 219 14.54 5.50 -12.25
C ALA A 219 14.86 6.48 -11.12
N ASP A 220 15.00 7.76 -11.48
CA ASP A 220 15.30 8.86 -10.56
C ASP A 220 14.65 10.16 -11.06
N GLY A 221 14.50 11.15 -10.20
CA GLY A 221 14.26 12.52 -10.65
C GLY A 221 15.40 13.00 -11.56
N ALA A 222 15.13 13.84 -12.56
CA ALA A 222 16.10 14.20 -13.60
C ALA A 222 17.46 14.70 -13.05
N LYS A 223 17.45 15.44 -11.94
CA LYS A 223 18.69 15.92 -11.29
C LYS A 223 19.41 14.86 -10.47
N GLN A 224 18.73 13.80 -10.08
CA GLN A 224 19.23 12.71 -9.24
C GLN A 224 19.82 11.56 -10.06
N VAL A 225 19.55 11.49 -11.37
CA VAL A 225 20.08 10.45 -12.27
C VAL A 225 21.60 10.20 -12.11
N PRO A 226 22.48 11.22 -12.01
CA PRO A 226 23.91 10.95 -11.83
C PRO A 226 24.26 10.24 -10.53
N ARG A 227 23.43 10.35 -9.49
CA ARG A 227 23.66 9.76 -8.17
C ARG A 227 23.05 8.36 -8.03
N GLY A 228 21.86 8.13 -8.61
CA GLY A 228 21.07 6.92 -8.43
C GLY A 228 21.15 5.91 -9.58
N SER A 229 21.67 6.31 -10.75
CA SER A 229 21.68 5.43 -11.92
C SER A 229 23.02 4.68 -12.09
N LEU A 230 22.97 3.55 -12.79
CA LEU A 230 24.13 2.79 -13.24
C LEU A 230 24.42 3.12 -14.71
N PRO A 231 25.68 3.40 -15.09
CA PRO A 231 26.03 3.80 -16.45
C PRO A 231 25.64 2.79 -17.54
N GLU A 232 25.69 1.50 -17.21
CA GLU A 232 25.43 0.39 -18.14
C GLU A 232 23.93 0.12 -18.35
N LEU A 233 23.06 0.73 -17.54
CA LEU A 233 21.62 0.54 -17.63
C LEU A 233 20.93 1.78 -18.19
N PRO A 234 19.82 1.61 -18.93
CA PRO A 234 18.93 2.72 -19.22
C PRO A 234 18.50 3.43 -17.94
N ALA A 235 18.55 4.75 -17.94
CA ALA A 235 17.96 5.58 -16.92
C ALA A 235 16.66 6.18 -17.42
N VAL A 236 15.59 6.10 -16.63
CA VAL A 236 14.33 6.79 -16.85
C VAL A 236 14.16 7.87 -15.80
N ILE A 237 13.27 8.83 -16.04
CA ILE A 237 13.12 10.00 -15.16
C ILE A 237 11.71 10.13 -14.62
N ASN A 238 11.62 10.62 -13.36
CA ASN A 238 10.38 10.89 -12.65
C ASN A 238 10.18 12.40 -12.53
N PHE A 239 8.96 12.88 -12.80
CA PHE A 239 8.63 14.31 -12.72
C PHE A 239 7.12 14.56 -12.71
N GLY A 240 6.75 15.76 -12.24
CA GLY A 240 5.38 16.25 -12.20
C GLY A 240 4.95 17.11 -13.37
N PRO A 241 3.71 17.64 -13.35
CA PRO A 241 3.15 18.45 -14.42
C PRO A 241 3.98 19.71 -14.73
N GLY A 242 4.13 20.04 -16.01
CA GLY A 242 4.85 21.21 -16.49
C GLY A 242 6.38 21.04 -16.58
N GLU A 243 6.93 19.90 -16.13
CA GLU A 243 8.37 19.65 -16.13
C GLU A 243 8.86 18.78 -17.29
N ALA A 244 7.98 18.24 -18.13
CA ALA A 244 8.33 17.24 -19.15
C ALA A 244 9.49 17.68 -20.04
N GLN A 245 9.39 18.84 -20.69
CA GLN A 245 10.41 19.31 -21.63
C GLN A 245 11.78 19.49 -20.99
N LYS A 246 11.82 20.09 -19.80
CA LYS A 246 13.05 20.34 -19.05
C LYS A 246 13.70 19.04 -18.56
N SER A 247 12.89 18.12 -18.05
CA SER A 247 13.35 16.84 -17.52
C SER A 247 13.93 15.96 -18.62
N PHE A 248 13.28 15.87 -19.77
CA PHE A 248 13.82 15.15 -20.93
C PHE A 248 15.05 15.82 -21.56
N ALA A 249 15.12 17.15 -21.57
CA ALA A 249 16.34 17.85 -21.98
C ALA A 249 17.52 17.50 -21.06
N THR A 250 17.30 17.42 -19.76
CA THR A 250 18.31 17.00 -18.78
C THR A 250 18.73 15.53 -19.01
N LEU A 251 17.76 14.61 -19.17
CA LEU A 251 18.07 13.21 -19.44
C LEU A 251 18.90 13.05 -20.71
N LYS A 252 18.55 13.76 -21.79
CA LYS A 252 19.27 13.70 -23.04
C LYS A 252 20.73 14.15 -22.93
N GLN A 253 21.02 15.12 -22.06
CA GLN A 253 22.39 15.52 -21.76
C GLN A 253 23.18 14.45 -20.99
N LEU A 254 22.52 13.72 -20.11
CA LEU A 254 23.13 12.69 -19.26
C LEU A 254 23.23 11.32 -19.95
N ARG A 255 22.32 11.02 -20.87
CA ARG A 255 22.18 9.73 -21.57
C ARG A 255 21.86 9.96 -23.05
N GLN A 256 22.87 10.32 -23.85
CA GLN A 256 22.69 10.74 -25.24
C GLN A 256 22.06 9.65 -26.12
N ASP A 257 22.39 8.38 -25.87
CA ASP A 257 21.94 7.24 -26.68
C ASP A 257 20.86 6.39 -26.01
N GLY A 258 20.40 6.77 -24.81
CA GLY A 258 19.39 6.03 -24.05
C GLY A 258 17.96 6.29 -24.57
N PRO A 259 17.04 5.33 -24.32
CA PRO A 259 15.62 5.57 -24.60
C PRO A 259 15.07 6.67 -23.71
N MET A 260 14.24 7.55 -24.29
CA MET A 260 13.58 8.63 -23.57
C MET A 260 12.28 8.09 -22.96
N MET A 261 12.23 7.99 -21.61
CA MET A 261 11.06 7.51 -20.87
C MET A 261 10.89 8.24 -19.56
N SER A 262 9.65 8.61 -19.24
CA SER A 262 9.24 8.92 -17.87
C SER A 262 8.89 7.62 -17.15
N GLY A 263 9.62 7.32 -16.08
CA GLY A 263 9.37 6.15 -15.22
C GLY A 263 8.17 6.35 -14.32
N GLU A 264 7.99 7.59 -13.84
CA GLU A 264 6.79 8.07 -13.17
C GLU A 264 6.47 9.46 -13.69
N TYR A 265 5.37 9.59 -14.40
CA TYR A 265 4.76 10.88 -14.69
C TYR A 265 3.65 11.11 -13.66
N TRP A 266 3.90 11.98 -12.69
CA TRP A 266 2.97 12.22 -11.58
C TRP A 266 1.77 13.04 -12.05
N ASP A 267 0.69 12.35 -12.39
CA ASP A 267 -0.54 12.95 -12.90
C ASP A 267 -1.58 13.27 -11.82
N GLY A 268 -1.17 13.23 -10.57
CA GLY A 268 -1.93 13.53 -9.38
C GLY A 268 -1.03 13.58 -8.16
N TRP A 269 -1.64 13.54 -6.97
CA TRP A 269 -0.91 13.48 -5.72
C TRP A 269 -1.76 12.83 -4.62
N PHE A 270 -1.09 12.35 -3.60
CA PHE A 270 -1.68 11.72 -2.43
C PHE A 270 -2.07 12.74 -1.35
N ASP A 271 -2.91 12.32 -0.42
CA ASP A 271 -3.40 13.14 0.68
C ASP A 271 -2.78 12.73 2.02
N HIS A 272 -2.64 13.72 2.91
CA HIS A 272 -2.21 13.51 4.30
C HIS A 272 -3.33 13.79 5.29
N TRP A 273 -3.37 13.06 6.40
CA TRP A 273 -4.30 13.33 7.49
C TRP A 273 -4.10 14.73 8.07
N GLY A 274 -5.15 15.53 8.04
CA GLY A 274 -5.16 16.91 8.53
C GLY A 274 -4.81 17.97 7.50
N ALA A 275 -4.48 17.57 6.26
CA ALA A 275 -4.32 18.46 5.12
C ALA A 275 -5.58 18.51 4.26
N PRO A 276 -5.76 19.50 3.40
CA PRO A 276 -6.80 19.51 2.37
C PRO A 276 -6.61 18.38 1.34
N HIS A 277 -7.70 17.93 0.73
CA HIS A 277 -7.62 17.05 -0.44
C HIS A 277 -6.97 17.76 -1.62
N THR A 278 -6.02 17.11 -2.26
CA THR A 278 -5.24 17.67 -3.37
C THR A 278 -5.77 17.20 -4.72
N ALA A 279 -5.70 18.08 -5.71
CA ALA A 279 -5.96 17.77 -7.11
C ALA A 279 -5.01 18.59 -8.00
N ASP A 280 -4.53 18.01 -9.07
CA ASP A 280 -3.64 18.66 -10.01
C ASP A 280 -4.37 19.25 -11.23
N ASP A 281 -3.69 20.12 -11.99
CA ASP A 281 -4.20 20.70 -13.22
C ASP A 281 -4.22 19.66 -14.36
N ALA A 282 -5.40 19.09 -14.60
CA ALA A 282 -5.62 18.10 -15.66
C ALA A 282 -5.30 18.63 -17.08
N ASP A 283 -5.34 19.95 -17.29
CA ASP A 283 -5.02 20.55 -18.57
C ASP A 283 -3.52 20.55 -18.82
N GLN A 284 -2.71 20.84 -17.80
CA GLN A 284 -1.27 20.76 -17.90
C GLN A 284 -0.81 19.31 -18.10
N GLN A 285 -1.41 18.38 -17.36
CA GLN A 285 -1.10 16.95 -17.49
C GLN A 285 -1.39 16.43 -18.89
N ALA A 286 -2.52 16.83 -19.48
CA ALA A 286 -2.88 16.47 -20.85
C ALA A 286 -1.91 17.04 -21.88
N LYS A 287 -1.43 18.29 -21.71
CA LYS A 287 -0.42 18.90 -22.58
C LYS A 287 0.92 18.16 -22.54
N ASP A 288 1.36 17.78 -21.34
CA ASP A 288 2.62 17.04 -21.17
C ASP A 288 2.52 15.65 -21.80
N LEU A 289 1.42 14.93 -21.60
CA LEU A 289 1.21 13.62 -22.22
C LEU A 289 1.19 13.70 -23.76
N ASP A 290 0.40 14.62 -24.34
CA ASP A 290 0.35 14.86 -25.79
C ASP A 290 1.75 15.22 -26.35
N TRP A 291 2.51 16.06 -25.64
CA TRP A 291 3.86 16.40 -26.05
C TRP A 291 4.82 15.20 -26.02
N MET A 292 4.84 14.43 -24.91
CA MET A 292 5.69 13.24 -24.79
C MET A 292 5.42 12.23 -25.89
N LEU A 293 4.14 11.91 -26.12
CA LEU A 293 3.76 10.92 -27.13
C LEU A 293 4.14 11.35 -28.54
N ARG A 294 3.95 12.62 -28.89
CA ARG A 294 4.37 13.17 -30.20
C ARG A 294 5.88 13.20 -30.43
N GLN A 295 6.68 13.26 -29.33
CA GLN A 295 8.13 13.11 -29.45
C GLN A 295 8.56 11.63 -29.62
N GLY A 296 7.63 10.68 -29.56
CA GLY A 296 7.94 9.25 -29.53
C GLY A 296 8.51 8.79 -28.19
N TYR A 297 8.40 9.59 -27.13
CA TYR A 297 8.90 9.25 -25.80
C TYR A 297 7.95 8.29 -25.09
N SER A 298 8.52 7.38 -24.33
CA SER A 298 7.76 6.43 -23.50
C SER A 298 7.34 7.07 -22.19
N VAL A 299 6.24 6.58 -21.61
CA VAL A 299 5.70 7.10 -20.36
C VAL A 299 5.09 5.99 -19.51
N SER A 300 5.29 6.07 -18.19
CA SER A 300 4.48 5.38 -17.17
C SER A 300 3.72 6.43 -16.37
N ILE A 301 2.38 6.44 -16.50
CA ILE A 301 1.49 7.36 -15.80
C ILE A 301 1.41 6.89 -14.34
N TYR A 302 1.84 7.73 -13.43
CA TYR A 302 1.79 7.49 -11.98
C TYR A 302 0.82 8.47 -11.31
N MET A 303 -0.36 8.02 -10.93
CA MET A 303 -0.94 6.69 -11.00
C MET A 303 -1.97 6.60 -12.13
N PHE A 304 -2.05 5.46 -12.80
CA PHE A 304 -3.25 5.12 -13.57
C PHE A 304 -4.42 4.77 -12.66
N HIS A 305 -4.14 4.04 -11.57
CA HIS A 305 -5.10 3.68 -10.54
C HIS A 305 -4.40 3.51 -9.20
N GLY A 306 -4.64 4.43 -8.29
CA GLY A 306 -4.03 4.39 -6.97
C GLY A 306 -4.58 3.29 -6.07
N GLY A 307 -5.91 3.19 -5.96
CA GLY A 307 -6.60 2.21 -5.10
C GLY A 307 -6.60 2.58 -3.62
N THR A 308 -6.51 1.58 -2.74
CA THR A 308 -6.66 1.75 -1.28
C THR A 308 -5.51 1.09 -0.52
N SER A 309 -4.89 1.81 0.40
CA SER A 309 -3.93 1.26 1.36
C SER A 309 -4.68 0.57 2.51
N PHE A 310 -5.26 -0.61 2.22
CA PHE A 310 -6.08 -1.35 3.16
C PHE A 310 -5.35 -1.67 4.47
N GLY A 311 -6.08 -1.61 5.58
CA GLY A 311 -5.57 -1.88 6.92
C GLY A 311 -4.52 -0.84 7.33
N TRP A 312 -3.29 -1.27 7.58
CA TRP A 312 -2.21 -0.47 8.15
C TRP A 312 -1.13 -0.09 7.13
N MET A 313 -1.43 -0.16 5.84
CA MET A 313 -0.40 -0.09 4.80
C MET A 313 -0.06 1.33 4.33
N ASN A 314 -0.81 2.35 4.71
CA ASN A 314 -0.42 3.74 4.41
C ASN A 314 0.85 4.12 5.18
N GLY A 315 1.75 4.82 4.51
CA GLY A 315 2.98 5.37 5.06
C GLY A 315 2.82 6.79 5.59
N ALA A 316 3.91 7.52 5.58
CA ALA A 316 3.96 8.94 5.92
C ALA A 316 5.11 9.63 5.19
N ASN A 317 5.02 10.94 5.01
CA ASN A 317 6.11 11.77 4.52
C ASN A 317 6.74 12.58 5.65
N SER A 318 8.01 12.94 5.50
CA SER A 318 8.72 13.82 6.41
C SER A 318 9.90 14.49 5.70
N ASN A 319 10.03 15.77 5.91
CA ASN A 319 11.22 16.53 5.51
C ASN A 319 12.28 16.63 6.64
N GLY A 320 12.13 15.80 7.69
CA GLY A 320 12.98 15.80 8.88
C GLY A 320 12.53 16.77 9.98
N LYS A 321 11.52 17.63 9.73
CA LYS A 321 10.95 18.57 10.70
C LYS A 321 9.46 18.35 10.96
N ASN A 322 8.71 18.01 9.92
CA ASN A 322 7.29 17.69 9.98
C ASN A 322 7.09 16.18 9.81
N TYR A 323 5.92 15.72 10.19
CA TYR A 323 5.44 14.36 9.96
C TYR A 323 4.03 14.44 9.40
N GLU A 324 3.84 13.84 8.23
CA GLU A 324 2.63 13.94 7.42
C GLU A 324 2.16 12.52 7.06
N PRO A 325 1.33 11.88 7.92
CA PRO A 325 0.84 10.53 7.63
C PRO A 325 -0.18 10.55 6.51
N ASP A 326 -0.04 9.59 5.58
CA ASP A 326 -0.90 9.43 4.43
C ASP A 326 -2.27 8.89 4.84
N VAL A 327 -3.32 9.25 4.08
CA VAL A 327 -4.65 8.71 4.31
C VAL A 327 -4.77 7.27 3.79
N THR A 328 -5.85 6.58 4.13
CA THR A 328 -6.12 5.20 3.68
C THR A 328 -6.39 5.14 2.18
N SER A 329 -7.14 6.10 1.63
CA SER A 329 -7.36 6.20 0.20
C SER A 329 -6.08 6.60 -0.53
N TYR A 330 -5.74 5.88 -1.58
CA TYR A 330 -4.70 6.30 -2.50
C TYR A 330 -5.35 6.71 -3.83
N ASP A 331 -6.42 7.49 -3.75
CA ASP A 331 -7.17 8.00 -4.92
C ASP A 331 -6.22 8.68 -5.92
N TYR A 332 -5.29 9.48 -5.42
CA TYR A 332 -4.22 10.13 -6.16
C TYR A 332 -4.71 11.14 -7.21
N ASN A 333 -6.01 11.40 -7.31
CA ASN A 333 -6.60 12.13 -8.44
C ASN A 333 -6.25 11.48 -9.80
N ALA A 334 -6.19 10.15 -9.83
CA ALA A 334 -5.76 9.34 -10.96
C ALA A 334 -6.82 9.27 -12.08
N PRO A 335 -6.49 8.77 -13.30
CA PRO A 335 -7.46 8.43 -14.34
C PRO A 335 -8.59 7.49 -13.88
N LEU A 336 -8.29 6.51 -13.01
CA LEU A 336 -9.31 5.76 -12.28
C LEU A 336 -9.34 6.21 -10.82
N ASP A 337 -10.53 6.50 -10.29
CA ASP A 337 -10.72 6.81 -8.87
C ASP A 337 -10.37 5.60 -7.96
N GLU A 338 -10.40 5.78 -6.64
CA GLU A 338 -10.09 4.73 -5.66
C GLU A 338 -10.86 3.42 -5.91
N SER A 339 -12.11 3.50 -6.39
CA SER A 339 -12.94 2.34 -6.68
C SER A 339 -12.77 1.78 -8.10
N GLY A 340 -11.93 2.42 -8.93
CA GLY A 340 -11.63 2.03 -10.31
C GLY A 340 -12.62 2.53 -11.35
N ARG A 341 -13.34 3.61 -11.06
CA ARG A 341 -14.23 4.29 -12.01
C ARG A 341 -13.45 5.30 -12.84
N PRO A 342 -13.72 5.41 -14.14
CA PRO A 342 -13.03 6.38 -14.99
C PRO A 342 -13.45 7.81 -14.62
N THR A 343 -12.45 8.66 -14.40
CA THR A 343 -12.59 10.09 -14.18
C THR A 343 -12.61 10.85 -15.52
N PRO A 344 -12.90 12.15 -15.55
CA PRO A 344 -12.73 12.97 -16.76
C PRO A 344 -11.30 12.89 -17.34
N LYS A 345 -10.27 12.79 -16.48
CA LYS A 345 -8.87 12.62 -16.87
C LYS A 345 -8.65 11.34 -17.68
N TYR A 346 -9.29 10.24 -17.30
CA TYR A 346 -9.22 8.98 -18.05
C TYR A 346 -9.65 9.15 -19.52
N TYR A 347 -10.78 9.77 -19.78
CA TYR A 347 -11.28 9.96 -21.13
C TYR A 347 -10.39 10.90 -21.94
N ARG A 348 -9.87 11.95 -21.31
CA ARG A 348 -8.96 12.89 -21.95
C ARG A 348 -7.64 12.23 -22.35
N PHE A 349 -7.03 11.43 -21.47
CA PHE A 349 -5.81 10.70 -21.77
C PHE A 349 -6.05 9.65 -22.86
N ARG A 350 -7.19 8.95 -22.82
CA ARG A 350 -7.59 8.03 -23.87
C ARG A 350 -7.66 8.69 -25.24
N GLU A 351 -8.24 9.88 -25.36
CA GLU A 351 -8.31 10.63 -26.63
C GLU A 351 -6.93 11.02 -27.14
N ILE A 352 -6.04 11.47 -26.27
CA ILE A 352 -4.66 11.83 -26.61
C ILE A 352 -3.90 10.61 -27.09
N ILE A 353 -3.97 9.50 -26.35
CA ILE A 353 -3.27 8.26 -26.72
C ILE A 353 -3.78 7.74 -28.07
N ALA A 354 -5.08 7.69 -28.28
CA ALA A 354 -5.67 7.25 -29.55
C ALA A 354 -5.24 8.13 -30.73
N LYS A 355 -5.22 9.43 -30.54
CA LYS A 355 -4.80 10.41 -31.55
C LYS A 355 -3.34 10.25 -31.93
N ASP A 356 -2.45 10.18 -30.92
CA ASP A 356 -1.01 10.25 -31.16
C ASP A 356 -0.44 8.89 -31.61
N THR A 357 -1.05 7.78 -31.20
CA THR A 357 -0.67 6.43 -31.67
C THR A 357 -1.36 6.01 -32.97
N GLY A 358 -2.43 6.67 -33.36
CA GLY A 358 -3.27 6.27 -34.50
C GLY A 358 -4.03 4.95 -34.26
N VAL A 359 -4.04 4.43 -33.03
CA VAL A 359 -4.70 3.17 -32.65
C VAL A 359 -6.00 3.48 -31.91
N THR A 360 -7.13 2.95 -32.39
CA THR A 360 -8.40 3.05 -31.67
C THR A 360 -8.41 2.04 -30.53
N PRO A 361 -8.42 2.49 -29.26
CA PRO A 361 -8.49 1.56 -28.14
C PRO A 361 -9.84 0.83 -28.07
N PRO A 362 -9.92 -0.36 -27.42
CA PRO A 362 -11.18 -1.06 -27.20
C PRO A 362 -12.23 -0.19 -26.50
N PRO A 363 -13.52 -0.53 -26.61
CA PRO A 363 -14.57 0.16 -25.85
C PRO A 363 -14.28 0.13 -24.33
N VAL A 364 -14.61 1.24 -23.66
CA VAL A 364 -14.47 1.32 -22.20
C VAL A 364 -15.43 0.32 -21.55
N PRO A 365 -14.96 -0.55 -20.65
CA PRO A 365 -15.81 -1.49 -19.93
C PRO A 365 -16.92 -0.78 -19.15
N ALA A 366 -18.03 -1.48 -18.93
CA ALA A 366 -19.11 -0.95 -18.09
C ALA A 366 -18.60 -0.68 -16.67
N VAL A 367 -18.93 0.49 -16.16
CA VAL A 367 -18.55 0.89 -14.79
C VAL A 367 -19.35 0.07 -13.77
N PRO A 368 -18.71 -0.58 -12.78
CA PRO A 368 -19.42 -1.31 -11.74
C PRO A 368 -20.38 -0.37 -10.98
N PRO A 369 -21.63 -0.79 -10.75
CA PRO A 369 -22.57 0.02 -10.00
C PRO A 369 -22.21 0.11 -8.54
N THR A 370 -22.58 1.19 -7.86
CA THR A 370 -22.50 1.34 -6.41
C THR A 370 -23.84 1.06 -5.73
N MET A 371 -23.81 0.99 -4.42
CA MET A 371 -25.01 0.93 -3.58
C MET A 371 -24.83 1.76 -2.31
N THR A 372 -25.92 2.21 -1.74
CA THR A 372 -25.96 2.65 -0.35
C THR A 372 -26.12 1.45 0.58
N ALA A 373 -25.52 1.51 1.77
CA ALA A 373 -25.81 0.56 2.84
C ALA A 373 -26.63 1.27 3.94
N PRO A 374 -27.57 0.57 4.60
CA PRO A 374 -28.43 1.20 5.58
C PRO A 374 -27.64 1.74 6.77
N THR A 375 -28.17 2.77 7.41
CA THR A 375 -27.58 3.29 8.66
C THR A 375 -27.49 2.21 9.72
N MET A 376 -26.32 2.03 10.28
CA MET A 376 -25.98 1.05 11.31
C MET A 376 -25.71 1.76 12.62
N LEU A 377 -26.32 1.27 13.70
CA LEU A 377 -26.11 1.79 15.04
C LEU A 377 -24.97 1.00 15.73
N LEU A 378 -23.95 1.68 16.19
CA LEU A 378 -22.84 1.13 16.98
C LEU A 378 -23.28 1.01 18.45
N ALA A 379 -24.22 0.06 18.72
CA ALA A 379 -24.84 -0.12 20.02
C ALA A 379 -24.19 -1.17 20.92
N GLU A 380 -23.42 -2.08 20.33
CA GLU A 380 -22.71 -3.13 21.04
C GLU A 380 -21.22 -2.81 21.08
N GLY A 381 -20.63 -2.73 22.27
CA GLY A 381 -19.22 -2.37 22.41
C GLY A 381 -18.47 -3.16 23.47
N ILE A 382 -17.15 -3.07 23.42
CA ILE A 382 -16.23 -3.54 24.44
C ILE A 382 -15.04 -2.61 24.54
N SER A 383 -14.68 -2.23 25.77
CA SER A 383 -13.53 -1.37 26.01
C SER A 383 -12.22 -2.11 25.76
N LEU A 384 -11.25 -1.42 25.12
CA LEU A 384 -9.88 -1.91 24.93
C LEU A 384 -9.26 -2.41 26.24
N TRP A 385 -9.53 -1.73 27.35
CA TRP A 385 -9.00 -2.09 28.68
C TRP A 385 -9.41 -3.49 29.15
N LYS A 386 -10.49 -4.06 28.59
CA LYS A 386 -10.98 -5.41 28.90
C LYS A 386 -10.44 -6.48 27.94
N THR A 387 -9.70 -6.08 26.92
CA THR A 387 -9.20 -6.95 25.84
C THR A 387 -7.68 -7.03 25.78
N LEU A 388 -7.00 -6.39 26.73
CA LEU A 388 -5.54 -6.36 26.76
C LEU A 388 -4.96 -7.78 26.87
N PRO A 389 -3.92 -8.11 26.09
CA PRO A 389 -3.17 -9.35 26.24
C PRO A 389 -2.34 -9.34 27.54
N ALA A 390 -1.58 -10.40 27.79
CA ALA A 390 -0.55 -10.37 28.83
C ALA A 390 0.54 -9.36 28.46
N PRO A 391 1.05 -8.56 29.43
CA PRO A 391 2.11 -7.60 29.15
C PRO A 391 3.50 -8.26 29.04
N THR A 392 4.40 -7.56 28.38
CA THR A 392 5.84 -7.76 28.51
C THR A 392 6.34 -6.79 29.59
N HIS A 393 6.98 -7.31 30.64
CA HIS A 393 7.61 -6.48 31.67
C HIS A 393 9.01 -6.06 31.23
N SER A 394 9.32 -4.78 31.38
CA SER A 394 10.64 -4.23 31.05
C SER A 394 10.96 -3.01 31.91
N GLU A 395 12.20 -2.88 32.35
CA GLU A 395 12.67 -1.67 33.04
C GLU A 395 12.63 -0.44 32.12
N GLN A 396 12.90 -0.65 30.83
CA GLN A 396 12.93 0.41 29.81
C GLN A 396 11.80 0.20 28.80
N LEU A 397 11.47 1.27 28.09
CA LEU A 397 10.52 1.23 26.96
C LEU A 397 11.11 0.39 25.81
N LEU A 398 10.23 -0.35 25.17
CA LEU A 398 10.54 -1.13 23.96
C LEU A 398 9.68 -0.61 22.81
N SER A 399 10.27 -0.50 21.63
CA SER A 399 9.51 -0.18 20.40
C SER A 399 8.63 -1.35 19.97
N MET A 400 7.72 -1.09 19.04
CA MET A 400 6.88 -2.16 18.47
C MET A 400 7.74 -3.25 17.83
N GLU A 401 8.79 -2.91 17.10
CA GLU A 401 9.67 -3.85 16.39
C GLU A 401 10.45 -4.75 17.36
N ALA A 402 10.87 -4.20 18.50
CA ALA A 402 11.52 -4.99 19.54
C ALA A 402 10.60 -6.10 20.07
N LEU A 403 9.28 -5.89 20.00
CA LEU A 403 8.24 -6.85 20.40
C LEU A 403 7.67 -7.66 19.22
N ASN A 404 8.31 -7.62 18.05
CA ASN A 404 7.87 -8.26 16.81
C ASN A 404 6.47 -7.77 16.35
N GLN A 405 6.12 -6.54 16.65
CA GLN A 405 4.89 -5.90 16.22
C GLN A 405 5.18 -4.93 15.08
N ALA A 406 4.51 -5.10 13.94
CA ALA A 406 4.68 -4.22 12.78
C ALA A 406 3.71 -3.03 12.82
N TYR A 407 2.46 -3.24 13.20
CA TYR A 407 1.36 -2.27 13.02
C TYR A 407 0.51 -2.14 14.27
N GLY A 408 -0.45 -1.21 14.27
CA GLY A 408 -1.50 -1.07 15.26
C GLY A 408 -1.13 -0.11 16.38
N TYR A 409 -1.47 -0.52 17.60
CA TYR A 409 -1.27 0.26 18.82
C TYR A 409 -0.32 -0.45 19.77
N ILE A 410 0.30 0.31 20.67
CA ILE A 410 1.08 -0.22 21.78
C ILE A 410 0.71 0.56 23.04
N LEU A 411 0.46 -0.16 24.15
CA LEU A 411 0.16 0.45 25.43
C LEU A 411 1.34 0.30 26.38
N TYR A 412 1.80 1.41 26.92
CA TYR A 412 2.81 1.47 27.97
C TYR A 412 2.14 1.83 29.30
N ARG A 413 2.33 1.02 30.33
CA ARG A 413 1.75 1.19 31.65
C ARG A 413 2.83 1.20 32.72
N THR A 414 2.77 2.16 33.65
CA THR A 414 3.61 2.16 34.86
C THR A 414 2.86 2.75 36.05
N GLN A 415 3.41 2.57 37.25
CA GLN A 415 2.89 3.18 38.48
C GLN A 415 3.68 4.46 38.78
N LEU A 416 2.97 5.45 39.26
CA LEU A 416 3.53 6.74 39.67
C LEU A 416 3.39 6.90 41.17
N ASP A 417 4.47 7.32 41.80
CA ASP A 417 4.43 7.78 43.19
C ASP A 417 4.21 9.30 43.18
N GLY A 418 3.15 9.73 43.84
CA GLY A 418 2.73 11.12 43.93
C GLY A 418 2.65 11.64 45.35
N PRO A 419 2.12 12.85 45.54
CA PRO A 419 1.64 13.77 44.50
C PRO A 419 2.75 14.36 43.65
N VAL A 420 2.46 14.56 42.34
CA VAL A 420 3.43 15.14 41.41
C VAL A 420 2.75 16.11 40.45
N THR A 421 3.42 17.24 40.20
CA THR A 421 3.01 18.24 39.22
C THR A 421 4.21 18.56 38.34
N GLY A 422 4.01 18.54 37.03
CA GLY A 422 5.05 18.83 36.04
C GLY A 422 4.73 18.19 34.69
N ASP A 423 5.59 18.40 33.73
CA ASP A 423 5.39 17.94 32.38
C ASP A 423 5.78 16.45 32.25
N LEU A 424 4.91 15.69 31.62
CA LEU A 424 5.22 14.37 31.04
C LEU A 424 5.87 14.63 29.68
N VAL A 425 7.14 14.28 29.55
CA VAL A 425 7.95 14.49 28.33
C VAL A 425 8.34 13.14 27.73
N ILE A 426 8.07 12.94 26.45
CA ILE A 426 8.46 11.77 25.66
C ILE A 426 9.62 12.18 24.74
N ASP A 427 10.76 11.50 24.80
CA ASP A 427 11.93 11.83 23.97
C ASP A 427 11.60 11.79 22.47
N THR A 428 11.01 10.69 22.02
CA THR A 428 10.54 10.53 20.63
C THR A 428 9.23 9.75 20.61
N LEU A 429 8.19 10.37 20.10
CA LEU A 429 6.85 9.77 19.96
C LEU A 429 6.59 9.44 18.48
N HIS A 430 6.31 8.17 18.19
CA HIS A 430 5.87 7.67 16.90
C HIS A 430 4.56 6.87 17.04
N ASP A 431 3.34 7.46 16.85
CA ASP A 431 3.13 8.82 16.31
C ASP A 431 2.07 9.59 17.11
N TYR A 432 0.95 8.94 17.50
CA TYR A 432 -0.17 9.56 18.21
C TYR A 432 -0.40 8.89 19.55
N ALA A 433 -0.32 9.66 20.64
CA ALA A 433 -0.47 9.14 22.00
C ALA A 433 -1.72 9.67 22.69
N GLN A 434 -2.39 8.80 23.42
CA GLN A 434 -3.38 9.14 24.46
C GLN A 434 -2.80 8.80 25.83
N VAL A 435 -2.80 9.77 26.74
CA VAL A 435 -2.28 9.65 28.11
C VAL A 435 -3.45 9.55 29.08
N TYR A 436 -3.42 8.53 29.91
CA TYR A 436 -4.46 8.29 30.92
C TYR A 436 -3.87 8.21 32.31
N ILE A 437 -4.55 8.82 33.27
CA ILE A 437 -4.25 8.69 34.71
C ILE A 437 -5.43 7.97 35.37
N ASN A 438 -5.16 6.81 35.97
CA ASN A 438 -6.19 5.96 36.60
C ASN A 438 -7.38 5.69 35.67
N GLY A 439 -7.11 5.50 34.35
CA GLY A 439 -8.12 5.22 33.33
C GLY A 439 -8.87 6.44 32.80
N LYS A 440 -8.59 7.65 33.29
CA LYS A 440 -9.17 8.90 32.78
C LYS A 440 -8.19 9.55 31.79
N LEU A 441 -8.68 9.95 30.62
CA LEU A 441 -7.89 10.67 29.63
C LEU A 441 -7.40 12.01 30.21
N ALA A 442 -6.09 12.17 30.29
CA ALA A 442 -5.42 13.39 30.74
C ALA A 442 -5.07 14.31 29.56
N GLY A 443 -4.76 13.75 28.41
CA GLY A 443 -4.46 14.51 27.20
C GLY A 443 -4.00 13.63 26.05
N THR A 444 -3.64 14.28 24.94
CA THR A 444 -3.12 13.64 23.73
C THR A 444 -1.86 14.34 23.26
N MET A 445 -0.97 13.61 22.59
CA MET A 445 0.19 14.15 21.89
C MET A 445 0.16 13.65 20.44
N ASP A 446 0.46 14.53 19.51
CA ASP A 446 0.39 14.26 18.07
C ASP A 446 1.71 14.69 17.40
N ARG A 447 2.42 13.72 16.83
CA ARG A 447 3.69 13.95 16.12
C ARG A 447 3.55 14.96 14.98
N ARG A 448 2.40 14.98 14.26
CA ARG A 448 2.13 15.96 13.19
C ARG A 448 2.23 17.41 13.68
N LEU A 449 1.87 17.64 14.96
CA LEU A 449 1.86 18.94 15.60
C LEU A 449 3.14 19.21 16.42
N GLY A 450 4.14 18.32 16.33
CA GLY A 450 5.38 18.41 17.11
C GLY A 450 5.18 18.25 18.62
N GLN A 451 4.06 17.67 19.05
CA GLN A 451 3.73 17.52 20.47
C GLN A 451 4.45 16.30 21.05
N HIS A 452 5.23 16.53 22.09
CA HIS A 452 5.96 15.47 22.82
C HIS A 452 5.94 15.71 24.34
N GLU A 453 5.19 16.72 24.81
CA GLU A 453 5.05 17.04 26.23
C GLU A 453 3.58 17.33 26.60
N LEU A 454 3.22 17.00 27.83
CA LEU A 454 1.88 17.19 28.39
C LEU A 454 1.96 17.58 29.85
N PRO A 455 1.43 18.75 30.28
CA PRO A 455 1.40 19.12 31.68
C PRO A 455 0.43 18.24 32.46
N LEU A 456 0.90 17.66 33.57
CA LEU A 456 0.13 16.79 34.44
C LEU A 456 0.12 17.32 35.88
N LYS A 457 -1.03 17.15 36.55
CA LYS A 457 -1.20 17.38 37.98
C LYS A 457 -1.85 16.15 38.61
N ILE A 458 -1.08 15.38 39.35
CA ILE A 458 -1.49 14.12 39.99
C ILE A 458 -1.48 14.34 41.49
N ALA A 459 -2.67 14.32 42.11
CA ALA A 459 -2.85 14.53 43.53
C ALA A 459 -2.76 13.23 44.35
N ALA A 460 -2.97 12.07 43.72
CA ALA A 460 -2.95 10.77 44.40
C ALA A 460 -1.52 10.36 44.75
N HIS A 461 -1.36 9.67 45.90
CA HIS A 461 -0.07 9.12 46.33
C HIS A 461 0.41 7.97 45.42
N HIS A 462 -0.54 7.20 44.87
CA HIS A 462 -0.27 6.18 43.85
C HIS A 462 -1.24 6.38 42.70
N ALA A 463 -0.71 6.42 41.48
CA ALA A 463 -1.51 6.56 40.29
C ALA A 463 -0.97 5.65 39.17
N ARG A 464 -1.87 5.08 38.38
CA ARG A 464 -1.51 4.34 37.18
C ARG A 464 -1.42 5.31 36.00
N LEU A 465 -0.29 5.32 35.33
CA LEU A 465 -0.09 5.97 34.04
C LEU A 465 -0.24 4.95 32.93
N ASP A 466 -1.12 5.24 31.97
CA ASP A 466 -1.25 4.50 30.72
C ASP A 466 -0.96 5.45 29.54
N ILE A 467 -0.08 5.05 28.62
CA ILE A 467 0.21 5.79 27.38
C ILE A 467 -0.10 4.84 26.23
N LEU A 468 -1.23 5.07 25.55
CA LEU A 468 -1.65 4.33 24.36
C LEU A 468 -1.15 5.04 23.13
N VAL A 469 -0.26 4.39 22.37
CA VAL A 469 0.38 4.97 21.17
C VAL A 469 -0.09 4.24 19.93
N GLU A 470 -0.47 4.99 18.90
CA GLU A 470 -0.76 4.50 17.55
C GLU A 470 0.43 4.75 16.62
N ASN A 471 0.81 3.73 15.86
CA ASN A 471 1.62 3.89 14.66
C ASN A 471 0.72 4.34 13.52
N THR A 472 0.78 5.61 13.10
CA THR A 472 -0.05 6.17 12.02
C THR A 472 0.53 5.97 10.63
N GLY A 473 1.68 5.35 10.53
CA GLY A 473 2.42 5.02 9.30
C GLY A 473 3.88 5.44 9.42
N ARG A 474 4.81 4.53 9.11
CA ARG A 474 6.24 4.89 9.08
C ARG A 474 6.54 5.74 7.86
N VAL A 475 7.50 6.65 8.00
CA VAL A 475 7.99 7.44 6.88
C VAL A 475 8.43 6.51 5.75
N ASN A 476 7.96 6.82 4.54
CA ASN A 476 8.19 6.01 3.34
C ASN A 476 9.27 6.59 2.42
N PHE A 477 9.69 7.84 2.61
CA PHE A 477 10.65 8.53 1.75
C PHE A 477 11.60 9.44 2.54
N GLY A 478 12.84 9.53 2.09
CA GLY A 478 13.83 10.48 2.60
C GLY A 478 14.74 9.93 3.70
N PRO A 479 15.55 10.81 4.33
CA PRO A 479 16.62 10.41 5.25
C PRO A 479 16.13 9.91 6.62
N ALA A 480 14.85 10.06 6.93
CA ALA A 480 14.28 9.61 8.21
C ALA A 480 14.08 8.09 8.30
N LEU A 481 14.05 7.38 7.16
CA LEU A 481 13.81 5.93 7.09
C LEU A 481 14.54 5.09 8.17
N PRO A 482 15.85 5.24 8.43
CA PRO A 482 16.54 4.37 9.40
C PRO A 482 16.07 4.53 10.86
N GLY A 483 15.40 5.63 11.19
CA GLY A 483 14.97 5.95 12.56
C GLY A 483 13.49 5.67 12.85
N GLU A 484 12.73 5.09 11.93
CA GLU A 484 11.26 4.98 11.99
C GLU A 484 10.75 3.80 12.84
N HIS A 485 11.33 3.61 14.05
CA HIS A 485 10.80 2.69 15.05
C HIS A 485 9.45 3.20 15.56
N ALA A 486 8.43 2.35 15.62
CA ALA A 486 7.09 2.74 16.10
C ALA A 486 6.93 2.59 17.62
N GLY A 487 6.07 3.43 18.19
CA GLY A 487 5.84 3.51 19.63
C GLY A 487 6.60 4.64 20.30
N ILE A 488 7.16 4.42 21.47
CA ILE A 488 8.01 5.38 22.18
C ILE A 488 9.47 4.96 22.04
N VAL A 489 10.30 5.87 21.53
CA VAL A 489 11.75 5.67 21.40
C VAL A 489 12.47 6.61 22.38
N GLY A 490 13.42 6.06 23.14
CA GLY A 490 14.12 6.80 24.18
C GLY A 490 13.42 6.71 25.54
N ARG A 491 13.25 7.83 26.23
CA ARG A 491 12.76 7.88 27.63
C ARG A 491 11.48 8.68 27.75
N VAL A 492 10.70 8.32 28.78
CA VAL A 492 9.60 9.15 29.31
C VAL A 492 10.02 9.72 30.64
N ARG A 493 9.82 11.01 30.83
CA ARG A 493 10.12 11.74 32.08
C ARG A 493 8.85 12.42 32.60
N LEU A 494 8.67 12.44 33.91
CA LEU A 494 7.63 13.24 34.57
C LEU A 494 8.30 14.18 35.58
N ALA A 495 8.00 15.47 35.48
CA ALA A 495 8.65 16.51 36.28
C ALA A 495 10.19 16.37 36.28
N GLY A 496 10.80 16.09 35.12
CA GLY A 496 12.22 15.91 34.90
C GLY A 496 12.79 14.55 35.32
N LYS A 497 12.05 13.70 36.03
CA LYS A 497 12.50 12.38 36.47
C LYS A 497 12.15 11.29 35.47
N PRO A 498 13.09 10.41 35.08
CA PRO A 498 12.80 9.30 34.17
C PRO A 498 11.83 8.30 34.85
N LEU A 499 10.88 7.79 34.07
CA LEU A 499 9.97 6.73 34.47
C LEU A 499 10.56 5.38 34.04
N MET A 500 10.44 4.38 34.90
CA MET A 500 10.97 3.05 34.71
C MET A 500 9.92 2.01 35.12
N GLY A 501 10.17 0.72 34.84
CA GLY A 501 9.30 -0.37 35.27
C GLY A 501 7.96 -0.37 34.50
N TRP A 502 7.98 -0.84 33.27
CA TRP A 502 6.86 -0.78 32.32
C TRP A 502 6.23 -2.14 32.11
N ASP A 503 4.91 -2.18 32.14
CA ASP A 503 4.08 -3.23 31.53
C ASP A 503 3.72 -2.79 30.12
N ILE A 504 4.19 -3.49 29.10
CA ILE A 504 4.03 -3.12 27.70
C ILE A 504 3.11 -4.13 27.02
N TYR A 505 2.05 -3.64 26.37
CA TYR A 505 1.02 -4.46 25.73
C TYR A 505 1.06 -4.24 24.21
N PRO A 506 1.57 -5.20 23.42
CA PRO A 506 1.47 -5.17 21.97
C PRO A 506 0.02 -5.35 21.52
N LEU A 507 -0.45 -4.50 20.63
CA LEU A 507 -1.83 -4.46 20.11
C LEU A 507 -1.80 -4.36 18.58
N PRO A 508 -1.43 -5.42 17.84
CA PRO A 508 -1.22 -5.35 16.38
C PRO A 508 -2.49 -5.07 15.59
N MET A 509 -3.67 -5.40 16.12
CA MET A 509 -4.99 -5.09 15.54
C MET A 509 -5.13 -5.44 14.05
N LEU A 510 -4.54 -6.54 13.60
CA LEU A 510 -4.68 -7.02 12.22
C LEU A 510 -6.10 -7.52 11.94
N THR A 511 -6.75 -8.06 12.95
CA THR A 511 -8.16 -8.44 12.98
C THR A 511 -8.78 -8.02 14.30
N PRO A 512 -10.11 -7.83 14.37
CA PRO A 512 -10.76 -7.47 15.63
C PRO A 512 -10.72 -8.57 16.70
N GLY A 513 -10.39 -9.82 16.32
CA GLY A 513 -10.38 -10.97 17.23
C GLY A 513 -11.77 -11.40 17.70
N ASP A 514 -11.81 -12.40 18.60
CA ASP A 514 -13.05 -12.92 19.18
C ASP A 514 -13.46 -12.09 20.41
N LEU A 515 -14.07 -10.92 20.17
CA LEU A 515 -14.46 -9.98 21.22
C LEU A 515 -15.87 -10.28 21.73
N ARG A 516 -16.05 -10.19 23.06
CA ARG A 516 -17.36 -10.35 23.72
C ARG A 516 -18.04 -9.00 23.88
N TYR A 517 -18.76 -8.57 22.86
CA TYR A 517 -19.49 -7.32 22.85
C TYR A 517 -20.66 -7.31 23.83
N SER A 518 -21.00 -6.15 24.36
CA SER A 518 -22.16 -5.92 25.23
C SER A 518 -22.90 -4.63 24.83
N LYS A 519 -24.17 -4.52 25.27
CA LYS A 519 -24.95 -3.28 25.08
C LYS A 519 -24.69 -2.23 26.17
N GLN A 520 -23.77 -2.49 27.08
CA GLN A 520 -23.37 -1.50 28.08
C GLN A 520 -22.61 -0.35 27.38
N PRO A 521 -22.84 0.89 27.81
CA PRO A 521 -22.08 2.02 27.25
C PRO A 521 -20.58 1.79 27.32
N CYS A 522 -19.89 2.15 26.26
CA CYS A 522 -18.44 2.10 26.16
C CYS A 522 -17.95 3.45 25.65
N ASP A 523 -17.19 4.16 26.50
CA ASP A 523 -16.61 5.46 26.18
C ASP A 523 -15.08 5.35 26.19
N GLY A 524 -14.40 6.10 25.30
CA GLY A 524 -12.95 6.06 25.12
C GLY A 524 -12.51 5.03 24.08
N PRO A 525 -11.36 4.37 24.22
CA PRO A 525 -10.87 3.40 23.25
C PRO A 525 -11.71 2.12 23.33
N CYS A 526 -12.62 1.99 22.38
CA CYS A 526 -13.61 0.93 22.33
C CYS A 526 -13.72 0.29 20.97
N PHE A 527 -13.96 -1.02 20.96
CA PHE A 527 -14.46 -1.72 19.78
C PHE A 527 -15.98 -1.70 19.77
N TYR A 528 -16.57 -1.40 18.64
CA TYR A 528 -18.01 -1.44 18.40
C TYR A 528 -18.34 -2.41 17.29
N ARG A 529 -19.49 -3.05 17.38
CA ARG A 529 -19.99 -3.98 16.37
C ARG A 529 -21.37 -3.55 15.88
N ALA A 530 -21.52 -3.57 14.56
CA ALA A 530 -22.82 -3.44 13.90
C ALA A 530 -22.97 -4.47 12.78
N THR A 531 -24.20 -4.70 12.35
CA THR A 531 -24.48 -5.59 11.21
C THR A 531 -25.50 -4.96 10.30
N PHE A 532 -25.40 -5.27 8.99
CA PHE A 532 -26.39 -4.90 7.98
C PHE A 532 -26.61 -6.05 7.01
N THR A 533 -27.71 -5.99 6.28
CA THR A 533 -28.12 -7.04 5.33
C THR A 533 -28.08 -6.49 3.91
N VAL A 534 -27.35 -7.18 3.04
CA VAL A 534 -27.37 -6.94 1.59
C VAL A 534 -28.38 -7.90 0.97
N THR A 535 -29.48 -7.35 0.45
CA THR A 535 -30.61 -8.13 -0.11
C THR A 535 -30.52 -8.35 -1.61
N THR A 536 -29.57 -7.69 -2.27
CA THR A 536 -29.33 -7.77 -3.71
C THR A 536 -27.92 -8.30 -3.98
N THR A 537 -27.50 -8.37 -5.23
CA THR A 537 -26.10 -8.60 -5.58
C THR A 537 -25.24 -7.51 -4.95
N PRO A 538 -24.16 -7.87 -4.21
CA PRO A 538 -23.24 -6.89 -3.63
C PRO A 538 -22.67 -5.95 -4.68
N LYS A 539 -22.57 -4.66 -4.33
CA LYS A 539 -21.97 -3.60 -5.13
C LYS A 539 -21.03 -2.81 -4.26
N ASP A 540 -20.12 -2.05 -4.86
CA ASP A 540 -19.24 -1.16 -4.13
C ASP A 540 -20.04 -0.14 -3.30
N THR A 541 -19.52 0.17 -2.10
CA THR A 541 -20.08 1.22 -1.23
C THR A 541 -18.95 1.90 -0.46
N PHE A 542 -19.26 3.01 0.21
CA PHE A 542 -18.28 3.80 0.96
C PHE A 542 -18.82 4.04 2.36
N LEU A 543 -18.18 3.45 3.38
CA LEU A 543 -18.59 3.64 4.78
C LEU A 543 -18.25 5.04 5.26
N ASN A 544 -19.27 5.81 5.59
CA ASN A 544 -19.15 7.16 6.13
C ASN A 544 -18.70 7.09 7.59
N THR A 545 -17.47 7.53 7.87
CA THR A 545 -16.84 7.55 9.18
C THR A 545 -16.86 8.94 9.84
N SER A 546 -17.56 9.91 9.27
CA SER A 546 -17.56 11.32 9.74
C SER A 546 -18.05 11.50 11.18
N ALA A 547 -18.88 10.57 11.69
CA ALA A 547 -19.37 10.58 13.07
C ALA A 547 -18.35 10.01 14.06
N LEU A 548 -17.30 9.36 13.60
CA LEU A 548 -16.24 8.71 14.37
C LEU A 548 -15.07 9.66 14.60
N THR A 549 -14.14 9.30 15.50
CA THR A 549 -13.02 10.18 15.83
C THR A 549 -11.72 9.77 15.15
N LYS A 550 -11.15 8.65 15.54
CA LYS A 550 -9.89 8.11 15.01
C LYS A 550 -9.78 6.64 15.33
N GLY A 551 -9.44 5.84 14.35
CA GLY A 551 -9.31 4.40 14.55
C GLY A 551 -9.25 3.59 13.28
N GLU A 552 -9.80 2.37 13.34
CA GLU A 552 -9.76 1.36 12.29
C GLU A 552 -11.14 0.73 12.08
N VAL A 553 -11.45 0.31 10.85
CA VAL A 553 -12.68 -0.39 10.50
C VAL A 553 -12.39 -1.74 9.85
N TRP A 554 -13.12 -2.77 10.28
CA TRP A 554 -13.12 -4.09 9.64
C TRP A 554 -14.51 -4.43 9.09
N LEU A 555 -14.54 -5.02 7.92
CA LEU A 555 -15.73 -5.59 7.30
C LEU A 555 -15.55 -7.11 7.17
N ASN A 556 -16.45 -7.89 7.77
CA ASN A 556 -16.38 -9.35 7.72
C ASN A 556 -14.99 -9.91 8.14
N GLY A 557 -14.33 -9.23 9.11
CA GLY A 557 -12.99 -9.56 9.59
C GLY A 557 -11.83 -9.05 8.73
N ARG A 558 -12.09 -8.33 7.64
CA ARG A 558 -11.07 -7.73 6.76
C ARG A 558 -10.89 -6.25 7.11
N ALA A 559 -9.68 -5.82 7.34
CA ALA A 559 -9.38 -4.42 7.62
C ALA A 559 -9.62 -3.57 6.37
N LEU A 560 -10.50 -2.59 6.47
CA LEU A 560 -10.73 -1.59 5.43
C LEU A 560 -9.67 -0.50 5.48
N GLY A 561 -9.28 -0.09 6.68
CA GLY A 561 -8.28 0.92 6.91
C GLY A 561 -8.61 1.89 8.03
N ARG A 562 -7.69 2.82 8.22
CA ARG A 562 -7.79 3.87 9.24
C ARG A 562 -8.78 4.94 8.84
N PHE A 563 -9.42 5.53 9.84
CA PHE A 563 -10.18 6.77 9.70
C PHE A 563 -9.72 7.79 10.73
N TRP A 564 -9.85 9.06 10.39
CA TRP A 564 -9.58 10.16 11.30
C TRP A 564 -10.47 11.36 10.94
N ASN A 565 -11.15 11.94 11.94
CA ASN A 565 -12.07 13.06 11.73
C ASN A 565 -11.41 14.37 11.27
N VAL A 566 -10.08 14.46 11.30
CA VAL A 566 -9.33 15.61 10.75
C VAL A 566 -9.43 15.67 9.22
N GLY A 567 -9.73 14.55 8.54
CA GLY A 567 -9.83 14.49 7.08
C GLY A 567 -8.47 14.53 6.38
N PRO A 568 -8.48 14.67 5.03
CA PRO A 568 -9.63 14.97 4.17
C PRO A 568 -10.58 13.79 3.93
N GLN A 569 -10.11 12.54 4.04
CA GLN A 569 -10.91 11.35 3.81
C GLN A 569 -11.99 11.18 4.90
N LYS A 570 -13.26 11.06 4.49
CA LYS A 570 -14.41 10.86 5.38
C LYS A 570 -15.13 9.53 5.18
N THR A 571 -14.80 8.82 4.11
CA THR A 571 -15.38 7.52 3.79
C THR A 571 -14.29 6.49 3.56
N LEU A 572 -14.57 5.21 3.91
CA LEU A 572 -13.72 4.08 3.59
C LEU A 572 -14.34 3.24 2.48
N TYR A 573 -13.57 2.96 1.44
CA TYR A 573 -14.01 2.14 0.32
C TYR A 573 -14.28 0.70 0.76
N VAL A 574 -15.44 0.20 0.36
CA VAL A 574 -15.91 -1.18 0.59
C VAL A 574 -16.07 -1.88 -0.76
N PRO A 575 -15.13 -2.71 -1.16
CA PRO A 575 -15.23 -3.44 -2.41
C PRO A 575 -16.38 -4.45 -2.41
N ALA A 576 -17.15 -4.52 -3.49
CA ALA A 576 -18.23 -5.48 -3.66
C ALA A 576 -17.83 -6.95 -3.37
N PRO A 577 -16.64 -7.44 -3.78
CA PRO A 577 -16.20 -8.81 -3.47
C PRO A 577 -15.99 -9.11 -1.97
N TRP A 578 -15.91 -8.09 -1.10
CA TRP A 578 -15.78 -8.28 0.34
C TRP A 578 -17.12 -8.33 1.06
N LEU A 579 -18.19 -7.93 0.39
CA LEU A 579 -19.55 -8.06 0.86
C LEU A 579 -20.11 -9.45 0.56
N LYS A 580 -21.02 -9.91 1.43
CA LYS A 580 -21.76 -11.17 1.28
C LYS A 580 -23.23 -10.84 0.99
N PRO A 581 -23.91 -11.60 0.12
CA PRO A 581 -25.37 -11.63 0.14
C PRO A 581 -25.86 -12.01 1.56
N GLY A 582 -26.84 -11.31 2.09
CA GLY A 582 -27.31 -11.49 3.46
C GLY A 582 -26.52 -10.66 4.47
N ARG A 583 -26.27 -11.22 5.64
CA ARG A 583 -25.69 -10.51 6.80
C ARG A 583 -24.20 -10.21 6.60
N ASN A 584 -23.83 -8.95 6.82
CA ASN A 584 -22.45 -8.45 6.90
C ASN A 584 -22.21 -7.85 8.28
N GLU A 585 -20.98 -7.95 8.75
CA GLU A 585 -20.56 -7.42 10.06
C GLU A 585 -19.52 -6.31 9.85
N VAL A 586 -19.71 -5.20 10.54
CA VAL A 586 -18.75 -4.11 10.64
C VAL A 586 -18.28 -4.04 12.08
N VAL A 587 -16.97 -4.03 12.27
CA VAL A 587 -16.33 -3.74 13.56
C VAL A 587 -15.56 -2.43 13.42
N VAL A 588 -15.72 -1.55 14.39
CA VAL A 588 -15.04 -0.24 14.45
C VAL A 588 -14.26 -0.19 15.76
N PHE A 589 -12.98 0.10 15.71
CA PHE A 589 -12.22 0.57 16.85
C PHE A 589 -12.15 2.09 16.78
N ASP A 590 -12.61 2.79 17.83
CA ASP A 590 -12.52 4.25 17.91
C ASP A 590 -11.87 4.66 19.24
N LEU A 591 -10.79 5.43 19.16
CA LEU A 591 -10.00 5.92 20.31
C LEU A 591 -10.79 6.82 21.26
N LYS A 592 -11.78 7.56 20.75
CA LYS A 592 -12.65 8.47 21.53
C LYS A 592 -14.11 8.18 21.25
N GLY A 593 -14.42 6.92 20.94
CA GLY A 593 -15.76 6.50 20.57
C GLY A 593 -16.77 6.69 21.71
N LYS A 594 -18.03 6.79 21.33
CA LYS A 594 -19.19 6.81 22.21
C LYS A 594 -20.22 5.82 21.72
N SER A 595 -20.84 5.10 22.63
CA SER A 595 -21.94 4.21 22.26
C SER A 595 -23.08 4.96 21.59
N GLY A 596 -23.70 4.34 20.57
CA GLY A 596 -24.84 4.90 19.86
C GLY A 596 -24.49 5.80 18.67
N GLN A 597 -23.21 5.90 18.29
CA GLN A 597 -22.82 6.51 17.01
C GLN A 597 -23.41 5.73 15.84
N LYS A 598 -23.60 6.42 14.73
CA LYS A 598 -24.18 5.85 13.50
C LYS A 598 -23.17 5.93 12.38
N ILE A 599 -23.09 4.86 11.59
CA ILE A 599 -22.36 4.81 10.32
C ILE A 599 -23.32 4.35 9.22
N GLU A 600 -23.04 4.72 7.98
CA GLU A 600 -23.84 4.34 6.81
C GLU A 600 -22.95 4.11 5.60
N GLY A 601 -23.43 3.38 4.60
CA GLY A 601 -22.74 3.23 3.33
C GLY A 601 -23.31 4.19 2.29
N LEU A 602 -22.43 5.00 1.68
CA LEU A 602 -22.75 5.90 0.59
C LEU A 602 -22.40 5.25 -0.76
N ASP A 603 -23.02 5.71 -1.83
CA ASP A 603 -22.74 5.27 -3.20
C ASP A 603 -21.58 6.04 -3.87
N HIS A 604 -20.92 6.93 -3.15
CA HIS A 604 -19.81 7.75 -3.59
C HIS A 604 -18.83 8.03 -2.44
N PRO A 605 -17.53 8.30 -2.72
CA PRO A 605 -16.58 8.75 -1.70
C PRO A 605 -16.89 10.18 -1.25
N VAL A 606 -16.51 10.51 -0.02
CA VAL A 606 -16.53 11.86 0.53
C VAL A 606 -15.13 12.26 0.94
N LEU A 607 -14.57 13.23 0.20
CA LEU A 607 -13.32 13.91 0.50
C LEU A 607 -13.62 15.39 0.79
N HIS A 608 -12.77 16.06 1.56
CA HIS A 608 -12.88 17.51 1.70
C HIS A 608 -12.60 18.20 0.35
N ALA A 609 -13.00 19.47 0.23
CA ALA A 609 -12.77 20.22 -1.01
C ALA A 609 -11.30 20.12 -1.44
N ALA A 610 -11.09 19.84 -2.73
CA ALA A 610 -9.78 19.79 -3.33
C ALA A 610 -9.11 21.17 -3.35
N VAL A 611 -7.81 21.17 -3.11
CA VAL A 611 -6.96 22.34 -3.32
C VAL A 611 -6.02 22.02 -4.49
N LEU A 612 -6.05 22.87 -5.52
CA LEU A 612 -5.13 22.72 -6.66
C LEU A 612 -3.70 22.96 -6.18
N ARG A 613 -2.82 22.03 -6.50
CA ARG A 613 -1.39 22.19 -6.24
C ARG A 613 -0.83 23.31 -7.10
N SER A 614 0.02 24.13 -6.49
CA SER A 614 0.84 25.08 -7.25
C SER A 614 1.95 24.31 -7.98
N PRO A 615 2.24 24.61 -9.26
CA PRO A 615 3.31 23.96 -10.01
C PRO A 615 4.72 24.10 -9.40
N ALA A 616 4.86 24.77 -8.26
CA ALA A 616 6.15 25.10 -7.62
C ALA A 616 6.46 24.30 -6.32
N GLU A 617 5.62 23.34 -5.92
CA GLU A 617 5.85 22.51 -4.71
C GLU A 617 6.29 21.08 -5.06
#